data_12ee53067359ab2c9284d1b263ea3e5c
#
_entry.id   12ee53067359ab2c9284d1b263ea3e5c
#
_cell.length_a   1.000
_cell.length_b   1.000
_cell.length_c   1.000
_cell.angle_alpha   90.00
_cell.angle_beta   90.00
_cell.angle_gamma   90.00
#
_symmetry.space_group_name_H-M   'P 1'
#
loop_
_entity.id
_entity.type
_entity.pdbx_description
1 polymer ?
#
loop_
_entity_poly.entity_id
_entity_poly.type
_entity_poly.pdbx_seq_one_letter_code
_entity_poly.pdbx_strand_id
1 'polypeptide(L)'
;MAKELDMLNEKFKNASPVDEFVHQKLLSMFFVYLIVGGMPDAVKTYIETKDIREVDKVQRDITTLYKEDFSQYEIEDRKLKLKSIYDIIPAELNKQNKKFVFTMLDKELKFDRYENSFLWLKDAGVALPVYNIEAPVIPLLASKSSNIFRLFSSDIGLLTSAYPAETKMELINKNGEVNNGAHFENAVAQQLTANGFTPYFCKKKNIGEMDFVIEMNGKVVPIEVKSGKAYKSHKALDNFMNIPDYHLEKAYVFSVGNVETEGTVTYLPIYMCYLLKEQKIGQMIVELDTTGL
;
A
#
# COMPACT_ATOMS: atom_id res chain seq x y z
N MET A 1 -12.68 9.35 -20.35
CA MET A 1 -11.55 8.72 -19.60
C MET A 1 -10.25 9.53 -19.70
N ALA A 2 -9.69 9.84 -20.86
CA ALA A 2 -8.47 10.67 -20.95
C ALA A 2 -8.62 12.06 -20.30
N LYS A 3 -9.68 12.79 -20.61
CA LYS A 3 -9.96 14.13 -20.03
C LYS A 3 -10.14 14.12 -18.51
N GLU A 4 -10.69 13.05 -17.94
CA GLU A 4 -10.86 12.91 -16.49
C GLU A 4 -9.50 12.66 -15.80
N LEU A 5 -8.63 11.88 -16.43
CA LEU A 5 -7.26 11.66 -15.96
C LEU A 5 -6.42 12.94 -16.01
N ASP A 6 -6.54 13.72 -17.09
CA ASP A 6 -5.86 15.01 -17.24
C ASP A 6 -6.32 16.00 -16.17
N MET A 7 -7.63 16.09 -15.92
CA MET A 7 -8.19 16.90 -14.85
C MET A 7 -7.64 16.47 -13.47
N LEU A 8 -7.62 15.17 -13.17
CA LEU A 8 -7.09 14.68 -11.88
C LEU A 8 -5.60 14.98 -11.72
N ASN A 9 -4.81 14.84 -12.78
CA ASN A 9 -3.41 15.25 -12.79
C ASN A 9 -3.24 16.75 -12.49
N GLU A 10 -4.06 17.60 -13.09
CA GLU A 10 -4.03 19.03 -12.84
C GLU A 10 -4.41 19.35 -11.38
N LYS A 11 -5.51 18.75 -10.89
CA LYS A 11 -5.96 18.92 -9.49
C LYS A 11 -4.90 18.49 -8.48
N PHE A 12 -4.24 17.35 -8.74
CA PHE A 12 -3.13 16.85 -7.92
C PHE A 12 -1.94 17.82 -7.91
N LYS A 13 -1.50 18.29 -9.10
CA LYS A 13 -0.36 19.22 -9.23
C LYS A 13 -0.61 20.55 -8.54
N ASN A 14 -1.81 21.08 -8.69
CA ASN A 14 -2.20 22.38 -8.17
C ASN A 14 -2.73 22.31 -6.72
N ALA A 15 -2.75 21.13 -6.12
CA ALA A 15 -3.34 20.86 -4.80
C ALA A 15 -4.74 21.51 -4.66
N SER A 16 -5.58 21.38 -5.70
CA SER A 16 -6.91 21.99 -5.76
C SER A 16 -8.02 20.96 -5.72
N PRO A 17 -9.15 21.24 -5.04
CA PRO A 17 -10.21 20.27 -4.85
C PRO A 17 -10.85 19.82 -6.17
N VAL A 18 -11.26 18.57 -6.21
CA VAL A 18 -12.10 17.99 -7.26
C VAL A 18 -13.54 18.46 -7.04
N ASP A 19 -14.30 18.67 -8.13
CA ASP A 19 -15.74 18.89 -8.00
C ASP A 19 -16.40 17.82 -7.14
N GLU A 20 -17.28 18.21 -6.23
CA GLU A 20 -17.81 17.31 -5.20
C GLU A 20 -18.57 16.10 -5.80
N PHE A 21 -19.34 16.33 -6.85
CA PHE A 21 -20.06 15.25 -7.52
C PHE A 21 -19.09 14.24 -8.16
N VAL A 22 -18.04 14.74 -8.82
CA VAL A 22 -16.99 13.91 -9.42
C VAL A 22 -16.20 13.16 -8.33
N HIS A 23 -15.86 13.86 -7.23
CA HIS A 23 -15.18 13.25 -6.09
C HIS A 23 -15.97 12.08 -5.51
N GLN A 24 -17.25 12.24 -5.23
CA GLN A 24 -18.10 11.18 -4.69
C GLN A 24 -18.26 9.99 -5.64
N LYS A 25 -18.33 10.27 -6.96
CA LYS A 25 -18.36 9.23 -7.99
C LYS A 25 -17.06 8.40 -8.00
N LEU A 26 -15.91 9.07 -8.02
CA LEU A 26 -14.60 8.43 -8.01
C LEU A 26 -14.35 7.64 -6.72
N LEU A 27 -14.76 8.19 -5.58
CA LEU A 27 -14.68 7.50 -4.31
C LEU A 27 -15.55 6.23 -4.30
N SER A 28 -16.76 6.30 -4.89
CA SER A 28 -17.61 5.12 -5.04
C SER A 28 -16.96 4.06 -5.94
N MET A 29 -16.31 4.45 -7.02
CA MET A 29 -15.55 3.54 -7.89
C MET A 29 -14.36 2.94 -7.14
N PHE A 30 -13.70 3.70 -6.28
CA PHE A 30 -12.61 3.19 -5.45
C PHE A 30 -13.10 2.09 -4.48
N PHE A 31 -14.25 2.25 -3.85
CA PHE A 31 -14.81 1.20 -3.00
C PHE A 31 -15.14 -0.09 -3.77
N VAL A 32 -15.62 0.03 -5.02
CA VAL A 32 -15.77 -1.13 -5.90
C VAL A 32 -14.41 -1.75 -6.23
N TYR A 33 -13.40 -0.93 -6.51
CA TYR A 33 -12.04 -1.39 -6.75
C TYR A 33 -11.45 -2.17 -5.56
N LEU A 34 -11.74 -1.77 -4.32
CA LEU A 34 -11.30 -2.53 -3.13
C LEU A 34 -11.80 -3.98 -3.13
N ILE A 35 -12.89 -4.26 -3.82
CA ILE A 35 -13.49 -5.60 -3.90
C ILE A 35 -13.04 -6.33 -5.16
N VAL A 36 -13.06 -5.65 -6.29
CA VAL A 36 -12.74 -6.24 -7.60
C VAL A 36 -11.23 -6.43 -7.78
N GLY A 37 -10.43 -5.49 -7.26
CA GLY A 37 -8.98 -5.46 -7.45
C GLY A 37 -8.57 -5.07 -8.86
N GLY A 38 -7.32 -5.42 -9.20
CA GLY A 38 -6.70 -5.16 -10.50
C GLY A 38 -6.40 -6.42 -11.32
N MET A 39 -6.77 -7.62 -10.85
CA MET A 39 -6.56 -8.85 -11.61
C MET A 39 -7.39 -8.84 -12.90
N PRO A 40 -6.78 -9.05 -14.09
CA PRO A 40 -7.46 -8.87 -15.38
C PRO A 40 -8.76 -9.65 -15.52
N ASP A 41 -8.78 -10.93 -15.13
CA ASP A 41 -9.96 -11.78 -15.23
C ASP A 41 -11.06 -11.34 -14.25
N ALA A 42 -10.70 -10.89 -13.04
CA ALA A 42 -11.66 -10.35 -12.07
C ALA A 42 -12.29 -9.05 -12.58
N VAL A 43 -11.47 -8.14 -13.15
CA VAL A 43 -11.95 -6.89 -13.75
C VAL A 43 -12.85 -7.16 -14.95
N LYS A 44 -12.45 -8.08 -15.84
CA LYS A 44 -13.24 -8.50 -17.00
C LYS A 44 -14.61 -9.06 -16.55
N THR A 45 -14.60 -9.99 -15.61
CA THR A 45 -15.82 -10.58 -15.05
C THR A 45 -16.75 -9.52 -14.47
N TYR A 46 -16.21 -8.55 -13.72
CA TYR A 46 -17.00 -7.44 -13.20
C TYR A 46 -17.60 -6.57 -14.30
N ILE A 47 -16.83 -6.25 -15.36
CA ILE A 47 -17.33 -5.43 -16.48
C ILE A 47 -18.49 -6.12 -17.19
N GLU A 48 -18.39 -7.44 -17.39
CA GLU A 48 -19.38 -8.24 -18.13
C GLU A 48 -20.63 -8.55 -17.31
N THR A 49 -20.47 -8.89 -16.03
CA THR A 49 -21.57 -9.41 -15.20
C THR A 49 -22.15 -8.41 -14.20
N LYS A 50 -21.35 -7.46 -13.72
CA LYS A 50 -21.63 -6.61 -12.55
C LYS A 50 -21.94 -7.41 -11.25
N ASP A 51 -21.67 -8.70 -11.23
CA ASP A 51 -21.93 -9.58 -10.09
C ASP A 51 -20.65 -9.86 -9.31
N ILE A 52 -20.60 -9.34 -8.08
CA ILE A 52 -19.46 -9.52 -7.17
C ILE A 52 -19.25 -11.00 -6.80
N ARG A 53 -20.28 -11.83 -6.83
CA ARG A 53 -20.14 -13.27 -6.54
C ARG A 53 -19.36 -14.00 -7.63
N GLU A 54 -19.55 -13.61 -8.90
CA GLU A 54 -18.76 -14.16 -10.01
C GLU A 54 -17.30 -13.69 -9.94
N VAL A 55 -17.08 -12.42 -9.59
CA VAL A 55 -15.72 -11.89 -9.32
C VAL A 55 -15.03 -12.68 -8.19
N ASP A 56 -15.75 -12.94 -7.10
CA ASP A 56 -15.21 -13.69 -5.95
C ASP A 56 -14.78 -15.12 -6.32
N LYS A 57 -15.51 -15.80 -7.19
CA LYS A 57 -15.10 -17.12 -7.73
C LYS A 57 -13.77 -17.02 -8.46
N VAL A 58 -13.65 -16.07 -9.40
CA VAL A 58 -12.40 -15.85 -10.15
C VAL A 58 -11.22 -15.55 -9.21
N GLN A 59 -11.43 -14.71 -8.20
CA GLN A 59 -10.38 -14.37 -7.22
C GLN A 59 -9.96 -15.58 -6.39
N ARG A 60 -10.90 -16.45 -6.00
CA ARG A 60 -10.61 -17.72 -5.30
C ARG A 60 -9.84 -18.69 -6.19
N ASP A 61 -10.18 -18.78 -7.45
CA ASP A 61 -9.47 -19.62 -8.42
C ASP A 61 -8.03 -19.13 -8.57
N ILE A 62 -7.79 -17.82 -8.73
CA ILE A 62 -6.45 -17.23 -8.76
C ILE A 62 -5.67 -17.56 -7.48
N THR A 63 -6.30 -17.39 -6.31
CA THR A 63 -5.67 -17.71 -5.01
C THR A 63 -5.30 -19.19 -4.90
N THR A 64 -6.15 -20.08 -5.43
CA THR A 64 -5.90 -21.52 -5.48
C THR A 64 -4.71 -21.83 -6.37
N LEU A 65 -4.65 -21.24 -7.58
CA LEU A 65 -3.50 -21.37 -8.47
C LEU A 65 -2.20 -20.90 -7.83
N TYR A 66 -2.19 -19.76 -7.14
CA TYR A 66 -1.00 -19.31 -6.39
C TYR A 66 -0.55 -20.35 -5.36
N LYS A 67 -1.49 -20.94 -4.61
CA LYS A 67 -1.16 -21.97 -3.62
C LYS A 67 -0.69 -23.29 -4.23
N GLU A 68 -1.13 -23.61 -5.42
CA GLU A 68 -0.65 -24.75 -6.21
C GLU A 68 0.79 -24.49 -6.70
N ASP A 69 1.06 -23.30 -7.23
CA ASP A 69 2.39 -22.88 -7.66
C ASP A 69 3.42 -22.92 -6.52
N PHE A 70 3.04 -22.49 -5.30
CA PHE A 70 3.91 -22.65 -4.12
C PHE A 70 4.32 -24.10 -3.92
N SER A 71 3.51 -25.04 -4.41
CA SER A 71 3.75 -26.47 -4.25
C SER A 71 4.68 -27.07 -5.31
N GLN A 72 4.91 -26.41 -6.44
CA GLN A 72 5.74 -26.91 -7.54
C GLN A 72 7.24 -26.61 -7.35
N TYR A 73 7.57 -25.51 -6.67
CA TYR A 73 8.92 -24.97 -6.61
C TYR A 73 9.67 -25.21 -5.32
N GLU A 74 9.04 -25.82 -4.29
CA GLU A 74 9.64 -25.95 -2.97
C GLU A 74 9.51 -27.36 -2.36
N ILE A 75 10.43 -27.68 -1.44
CA ILE A 75 10.41 -28.89 -0.61
C ILE A 75 9.20 -28.85 0.31
N GLU A 76 8.59 -30.01 0.62
CA GLU A 76 7.34 -30.17 1.37
C GLU A 76 7.16 -29.23 2.58
N ASP A 77 8.17 -29.10 3.45
CA ASP A 77 8.12 -28.24 4.63
C ASP A 77 7.99 -26.73 4.30
N ARG A 78 8.57 -26.30 3.18
CA ARG A 78 8.49 -24.89 2.75
C ARG A 78 7.17 -24.56 2.09
N LYS A 79 6.56 -25.51 1.37
CA LYS A 79 5.23 -25.36 0.75
C LYS A 79 4.17 -24.99 1.78
N LEU A 80 4.12 -25.76 2.88
CA LEU A 80 3.18 -25.51 3.97
C LEU A 80 3.41 -24.14 4.61
N LYS A 81 4.66 -23.73 4.73
CA LYS A 81 5.03 -22.43 5.29
C LYS A 81 4.57 -21.29 4.40
N LEU A 82 4.82 -21.34 3.08
CA LEU A 82 4.38 -20.34 2.12
C LEU A 82 2.86 -20.17 2.11
N LYS A 83 2.11 -21.30 2.09
CA LYS A 83 0.66 -21.28 2.19
C LYS A 83 0.18 -20.63 3.48
N SER A 84 0.76 -21.04 4.62
CA SER A 84 0.40 -20.49 5.93
C SER A 84 0.68 -18.98 6.03
N ILE A 85 1.84 -18.52 5.51
CA ILE A 85 2.17 -17.09 5.47
C ILE A 85 1.13 -16.33 4.64
N TYR A 86 0.82 -16.83 3.44
CA TYR A 86 -0.14 -16.18 2.55
C TYR A 86 -1.53 -16.10 3.18
N ASP A 87 -1.99 -17.19 3.80
CA ASP A 87 -3.32 -17.28 4.41
C ASP A 87 -3.53 -16.36 5.60
N ILE A 88 -2.48 -16.02 6.35
CA ILE A 88 -2.60 -15.14 7.51
C ILE A 88 -2.47 -13.65 7.18
N ILE A 89 -2.11 -13.26 5.94
CA ILE A 89 -1.96 -11.84 5.55
C ILE A 89 -3.20 -11.01 5.95
N PRO A 90 -4.45 -11.42 5.64
CA PRO A 90 -5.62 -10.63 6.00
C PRO A 90 -5.78 -10.44 7.51
N ALA A 91 -5.49 -11.49 8.28
CA ALA A 91 -5.58 -11.45 9.74
C ALA A 91 -4.49 -10.54 10.37
N GLU A 92 -3.26 -10.59 9.84
CA GLU A 92 -2.17 -9.73 10.33
C GLU A 92 -2.42 -8.25 10.04
N LEU A 93 -2.96 -7.92 8.87
CA LEU A 93 -3.28 -6.53 8.49
C LEU A 93 -4.45 -5.93 9.30
N ASN A 94 -5.36 -6.75 9.83
CA ASN A 94 -6.46 -6.30 10.67
C ASN A 94 -6.09 -6.06 12.14
N LYS A 95 -4.90 -6.50 12.56
CA LYS A 95 -4.47 -6.25 13.93
C LYS A 95 -4.15 -4.77 14.14
N GLN A 96 -4.33 -4.31 15.37
CA GLN A 96 -3.91 -2.98 15.78
C GLN A 96 -2.40 -2.77 15.58
N ASN A 97 -1.60 -3.80 15.82
CA ASN A 97 -0.18 -3.84 15.48
C ASN A 97 0.00 -4.70 14.23
N LYS A 98 0.09 -4.07 13.08
CA LYS A 98 0.18 -4.72 11.75
C LYS A 98 1.56 -5.31 11.44
N LYS A 99 2.48 -5.28 12.41
CA LYS A 99 3.77 -5.95 12.30
C LYS A 99 3.54 -7.46 12.14
N PHE A 100 4.13 -8.06 11.11
CA PHE A 100 4.05 -9.50 10.92
C PHE A 100 4.67 -10.25 12.10
N VAL A 101 3.90 -11.16 12.72
CA VAL A 101 4.29 -11.85 13.95
C VAL A 101 4.50 -13.33 13.68
N PHE A 102 5.75 -13.77 13.67
CA PHE A 102 6.16 -15.15 13.36
C PHE A 102 5.57 -16.20 14.29
N THR A 103 5.34 -15.86 15.56
CA THR A 103 4.76 -16.78 16.56
C THR A 103 3.33 -17.21 16.23
N MET A 104 2.66 -16.56 15.27
CA MET A 104 1.37 -17.01 14.75
C MET A 104 1.50 -18.23 13.82
N LEU A 105 2.67 -18.39 13.20
CA LEU A 105 2.95 -19.55 12.34
C LEU A 105 3.44 -20.75 13.16
N ASP A 106 4.28 -20.48 14.16
CA ASP A 106 4.81 -21.49 15.09
C ASP A 106 5.47 -20.78 16.28
N LYS A 107 5.25 -21.27 17.50
CA LYS A 107 5.70 -20.67 18.76
C LYS A 107 7.23 -20.62 18.93
N GLU A 108 7.97 -21.45 18.20
CA GLU A 108 9.43 -21.58 18.32
C GLU A 108 10.21 -20.92 17.18
N LEU A 109 9.54 -20.16 16.30
CA LEU A 109 10.15 -19.71 15.06
C LEU A 109 10.87 -18.37 15.14
N LYS A 110 12.08 -18.39 14.54
CA LYS A 110 12.90 -17.21 14.27
C LYS A 110 12.77 -16.79 12.80
N PHE A 111 12.91 -15.49 12.55
CA PHE A 111 12.90 -14.87 11.22
C PHE A 111 13.75 -15.63 10.19
N ASP A 112 14.99 -15.99 10.55
CA ASP A 112 15.97 -16.62 9.67
C ASP A 112 15.47 -17.89 8.95
N ARG A 113 14.49 -18.60 9.54
CA ARG A 113 13.89 -19.80 8.93
C ARG A 113 12.82 -19.49 7.87
N TYR A 114 12.34 -18.26 7.82
CA TYR A 114 11.27 -17.84 6.92
C TYR A 114 11.68 -16.73 5.95
N GLU A 115 12.86 -16.14 6.11
CA GLU A 115 13.34 -15.07 5.27
C GLU A 115 13.24 -15.42 3.78
N ASN A 116 13.72 -16.60 3.40
CA ASN A 116 13.63 -17.09 2.03
C ASN A 116 12.17 -17.24 1.55
N SER A 117 11.23 -17.58 2.43
CA SER A 117 9.82 -17.70 2.07
C SER A 117 9.19 -16.34 1.79
N PHE A 118 9.56 -15.30 2.54
CA PHE A 118 9.09 -13.93 2.27
C PHE A 118 9.72 -13.35 1.01
N LEU A 119 11.01 -13.59 0.79
CA LEU A 119 11.68 -13.21 -0.45
C LEU A 119 11.03 -13.89 -1.64
N TRP A 120 10.71 -15.16 -1.53
CA TRP A 120 10.02 -15.89 -2.60
C TRP A 120 8.63 -15.30 -2.89
N LEU A 121 7.80 -15.04 -1.88
CA LEU A 121 6.48 -14.42 -2.06
C LEU A 121 6.56 -13.03 -2.71
N LYS A 122 7.58 -12.26 -2.36
CA LYS A 122 7.88 -10.97 -2.98
C LYS A 122 8.29 -11.14 -4.44
N ASP A 123 9.25 -12.03 -4.72
CA ASP A 123 9.81 -12.22 -6.07
C ASP A 123 8.79 -12.86 -7.01
N ALA A 124 7.91 -13.72 -6.49
CA ALA A 124 6.74 -14.24 -7.20
C ALA A 124 5.64 -13.18 -7.41
N GLY A 125 5.75 -11.99 -6.80
CA GLY A 125 4.79 -10.92 -6.97
C GLY A 125 3.43 -11.15 -6.31
N VAL A 126 3.35 -12.08 -5.33
CA VAL A 126 2.08 -12.41 -4.66
C VAL A 126 1.89 -11.71 -3.31
N ALA A 127 2.98 -11.20 -2.71
CA ALA A 127 2.93 -10.39 -1.50
C ALA A 127 3.96 -9.26 -1.52
N LEU A 128 3.68 -8.19 -0.78
CA LEU A 128 4.47 -6.96 -0.74
C LEU A 128 4.98 -6.74 0.68
N PRO A 129 6.24 -7.10 1.00
CA PRO A 129 6.83 -6.80 2.30
C PRO A 129 7.22 -5.31 2.36
N VAL A 130 6.68 -4.61 3.34
CA VAL A 130 7.03 -3.23 3.68
C VAL A 130 7.80 -3.25 4.99
N TYR A 131 9.09 -2.88 4.94
CA TYR A 131 9.99 -2.97 6.09
C TYR A 131 9.96 -1.72 6.96
N ASN A 132 10.25 -1.89 8.24
CA ASN A 132 10.49 -0.77 9.14
C ASN A 132 11.83 -0.10 8.83
N ILE A 133 11.87 1.22 8.97
CA ILE A 133 13.10 2.00 9.02
C ILE A 133 13.27 2.63 10.41
N GLU A 134 14.50 2.76 10.87
CA GLU A 134 14.81 3.35 12.16
C GLU A 134 14.79 4.89 12.11
N ALA A 135 15.11 5.47 10.96
CA ALA A 135 15.05 6.90 10.73
C ALA A 135 14.60 7.20 9.28
N PRO A 136 13.71 8.17 9.08
CA PRO A 136 13.28 8.58 7.75
C PRO A 136 14.30 9.55 7.12
N VAL A 137 15.51 9.06 6.87
CA VAL A 137 16.65 9.81 6.30
C VAL A 137 17.19 9.07 5.09
N ILE A 138 17.52 9.80 4.01
CA ILE A 138 18.05 9.23 2.77
C ILE A 138 19.49 8.74 2.99
N PRO A 139 19.85 7.56 2.47
CA PRO A 139 18.97 6.59 1.81
C PRO A 139 18.15 5.77 2.85
N LEU A 140 16.84 5.64 2.63
CA LEU A 140 15.95 4.93 3.56
C LEU A 140 16.40 3.48 3.80
N LEU A 141 16.96 2.85 2.76
CA LEU A 141 17.49 1.49 2.84
C LEU A 141 18.56 1.32 3.93
N ALA A 142 19.36 2.36 4.21
CA ALA A 142 20.45 2.29 5.19
C ALA A 142 19.95 2.08 6.63
N SER A 143 18.72 2.51 6.93
CA SER A 143 18.10 2.36 8.26
C SER A 143 17.03 1.25 8.32
N LYS A 144 16.99 0.38 7.30
CA LYS A 144 16.03 -0.72 7.20
C LYS A 144 16.28 -1.78 8.29
N SER A 145 15.25 -2.12 9.03
CA SER A 145 15.23 -3.27 9.96
C SER A 145 14.89 -4.54 9.19
N SER A 146 15.77 -5.55 9.18
CA SER A 146 15.58 -6.77 8.39
C SER A 146 14.41 -7.64 8.86
N ASN A 147 14.13 -7.64 10.18
CA ASN A 147 13.19 -8.55 10.84
C ASN A 147 11.87 -7.88 11.27
N ILE A 148 11.67 -6.62 10.92
CA ILE A 148 10.46 -5.87 11.25
C ILE A 148 9.81 -5.39 9.98
N PHE A 149 8.69 -6.01 9.60
CA PHE A 149 7.97 -5.66 8.39
C PHE A 149 6.46 -5.91 8.54
N ARG A 150 5.70 -5.31 7.64
CA ARG A 150 4.30 -5.62 7.36
C ARG A 150 4.23 -6.37 6.04
N LEU A 151 3.28 -7.27 5.89
CA LEU A 151 3.09 -8.03 4.65
C LEU A 151 1.73 -7.70 4.06
N PHE A 152 1.74 -7.05 2.91
CA PHE A 152 0.54 -6.71 2.15
C PHE A 152 0.31 -7.71 1.03
N SER A 153 -0.95 -7.85 0.59
CA SER A 153 -1.28 -8.59 -0.63
C SER A 153 -0.86 -7.77 -1.87
N SER A 154 -0.41 -8.43 -2.91
CA SER A 154 -0.08 -7.77 -4.18
C SER A 154 -1.30 -7.23 -4.91
N ASP A 155 -2.50 -7.73 -4.60
CA ASP A 155 -3.76 -7.23 -5.14
C ASP A 155 -4.81 -7.07 -4.04
N ILE A 156 -5.48 -5.92 -4.03
CA ILE A 156 -6.48 -5.60 -3.01
C ILE A 156 -7.74 -6.45 -3.15
N GLY A 157 -8.12 -6.83 -4.36
CA GLY A 157 -9.26 -7.72 -4.59
C GLY A 157 -9.00 -9.11 -4.06
N LEU A 158 -7.78 -9.65 -4.24
CA LEU A 158 -7.38 -10.92 -3.65
C LEU A 158 -7.37 -10.87 -2.12
N LEU A 159 -6.89 -9.76 -1.53
CA LEU A 159 -7.02 -9.55 -0.08
C LEU A 159 -8.48 -9.59 0.35
N THR A 160 -9.34 -8.83 -0.32
CA THR A 160 -10.75 -8.69 0.03
C THR A 160 -11.51 -10.00 -0.20
N SER A 161 -11.10 -10.84 -1.14
CA SER A 161 -11.71 -12.16 -1.39
C SER A 161 -11.62 -13.10 -0.18
N ALA A 162 -10.63 -12.91 0.69
CA ALA A 162 -10.46 -13.68 1.91
C ALA A 162 -11.47 -13.31 3.03
N TYR A 163 -12.23 -12.22 2.86
CA TYR A 163 -13.22 -11.78 3.84
C TYR A 163 -14.62 -12.31 3.52
N PRO A 164 -15.51 -12.41 4.55
CA PRO A 164 -16.91 -12.78 4.34
C PRO A 164 -17.64 -11.83 3.40
N ALA A 165 -18.73 -12.31 2.81
CA ALA A 165 -19.56 -11.52 1.89
C ALA A 165 -20.15 -10.27 2.57
N GLU A 166 -20.48 -10.37 3.85
CA GLU A 166 -21.00 -9.27 4.68
C GLU A 166 -20.00 -8.10 4.71
N THR A 167 -18.72 -8.38 4.95
CA THR A 167 -17.66 -7.37 4.94
C THR A 167 -17.56 -6.67 3.58
N LYS A 168 -17.69 -7.41 2.47
CA LYS A 168 -17.68 -6.84 1.12
C LYS A 168 -18.87 -5.90 0.90
N MET A 169 -20.05 -6.29 1.37
CA MET A 169 -21.25 -5.43 1.28
C MET A 169 -21.11 -4.16 2.14
N GLU A 170 -20.50 -4.26 3.31
CA GLU A 170 -20.25 -3.12 4.18
C GLU A 170 -19.26 -2.13 3.55
N LEU A 171 -18.21 -2.63 2.85
CA LEU A 171 -17.30 -1.80 2.04
C LEU A 171 -18.07 -1.00 0.97
N ILE A 172 -18.98 -1.65 0.22
CA ILE A 172 -19.78 -0.99 -0.82
C ILE A 172 -20.70 0.07 -0.20
N ASN A 173 -21.36 -0.27 0.89
CA ASN A 173 -22.35 0.59 1.54
C ASN A 173 -21.72 1.77 2.29
N LYS A 174 -20.38 1.86 2.34
CA LYS A 174 -19.65 2.92 3.04
C LYS A 174 -20.04 3.05 4.52
N ASN A 175 -20.54 1.97 5.14
CA ASN A 175 -20.85 1.98 6.56
C ASN A 175 -19.53 2.08 7.34
N GLY A 176 -19.30 3.25 7.94
CA GLY A 176 -18.08 3.58 8.67
C GLY A 176 -17.80 2.77 9.94
N GLU A 177 -18.58 1.71 10.19
CA GLU A 177 -18.40 0.76 11.29
C GLU A 177 -17.34 -0.30 11.00
N VAL A 178 -17.01 -0.54 9.70
CA VAL A 178 -15.92 -1.45 9.31
C VAL A 178 -14.60 -0.73 9.40
N ASN A 179 -13.63 -1.35 10.05
CA ASN A 179 -12.26 -0.88 10.04
C ASN A 179 -11.63 -1.10 8.65
N ASN A 180 -11.83 -0.16 7.74
CA ASN A 180 -11.31 -0.20 6.38
C ASN A 180 -9.80 0.12 6.29
N GLY A 181 -9.13 0.35 7.41
CA GLY A 181 -7.71 0.73 7.44
C GLY A 181 -6.82 -0.27 6.71
N ALA A 182 -7.03 -1.57 6.95
CA ALA A 182 -6.26 -2.62 6.28
C ALA A 182 -6.41 -2.59 4.75
N HIS A 183 -7.63 -2.41 4.25
CA HIS A 183 -7.92 -2.34 2.81
C HIS A 183 -7.31 -1.08 2.18
N PHE A 184 -7.44 0.08 2.83
CA PHE A 184 -6.88 1.34 2.34
C PHE A 184 -5.35 1.29 2.31
N GLU A 185 -4.72 0.82 3.38
CA GLU A 185 -3.27 0.68 3.41
C GLU A 185 -2.77 -0.34 2.39
N ASN A 186 -3.47 -1.46 2.19
CA ASN A 186 -3.08 -2.42 1.15
C ASN A 186 -3.18 -1.80 -0.26
N ALA A 187 -4.24 -1.07 -0.55
CA ALA A 187 -4.40 -0.39 -1.84
C ALA A 187 -3.28 0.64 -2.07
N VAL A 188 -2.88 1.38 -1.03
CA VAL A 188 -1.75 2.33 -1.13
C VAL A 188 -0.42 1.60 -1.29
N ALA A 189 -0.14 0.54 -0.51
CA ALA A 189 1.07 -0.26 -0.65
C ALA A 189 1.22 -0.84 -2.06
N GLN A 190 0.15 -1.43 -2.60
CA GLN A 190 0.07 -1.94 -3.95
C GLN A 190 0.38 -0.85 -4.98
N GLN A 191 -0.26 0.31 -4.84
CA GLN A 191 -0.11 1.41 -5.80
C GLN A 191 1.28 2.05 -5.74
N LEU A 192 1.84 2.26 -4.55
CA LEU A 192 3.21 2.77 -4.41
C LEU A 192 4.22 1.83 -5.08
N THR A 193 4.08 0.53 -4.85
CA THR A 193 4.94 -0.49 -5.49
C THR A 193 4.77 -0.52 -7.01
N ALA A 194 3.53 -0.44 -7.51
CA ALA A 194 3.24 -0.40 -8.94
C ALA A 194 3.78 0.87 -9.62
N ASN A 195 3.90 1.97 -8.88
CA ASN A 195 4.52 3.22 -9.35
C ASN A 195 6.06 3.23 -9.26
N GLY A 196 6.68 2.13 -8.84
CA GLY A 196 8.13 1.95 -8.77
C GLY A 196 8.77 2.37 -7.46
N PHE A 197 8.00 2.79 -6.46
CA PHE A 197 8.53 3.10 -5.14
C PHE A 197 8.84 1.83 -4.34
N THR A 198 9.81 1.93 -3.44
CA THR A 198 10.03 0.98 -2.35
C THR A 198 9.46 1.59 -1.07
N PRO A 199 8.22 1.26 -0.68
CA PRO A 199 7.65 1.80 0.53
C PRO A 199 8.27 1.17 1.77
N TYR A 200 8.49 2.00 2.80
CA TYR A 200 8.85 1.62 4.15
C TYR A 200 7.79 2.11 5.12
N PHE A 201 7.81 1.69 6.37
CA PHE A 201 7.11 2.35 7.46
C PHE A 201 8.10 2.74 8.56
N CYS A 202 7.73 3.67 9.42
CA CYS A 202 8.59 4.09 10.50
C CYS A 202 7.81 4.06 11.83
N LYS A 203 8.26 3.21 12.77
CA LYS A 203 7.67 3.11 14.09
C LYS A 203 8.69 3.42 15.15
N LYS A 204 8.42 4.45 15.95
CA LYS A 204 9.27 4.88 17.08
C LYS A 204 8.49 4.94 18.37
N LYS A 205 9.13 4.44 19.44
CA LYS A 205 8.60 4.56 20.81
C LYS A 205 8.43 6.04 21.15
N ASN A 206 7.28 6.39 21.73
CA ASN A 206 6.92 7.76 22.17
C ASN A 206 6.66 8.79 21.04
N ILE A 207 6.90 8.48 19.78
CA ILE A 207 6.61 9.35 18.64
C ILE A 207 5.34 8.89 17.93
N GLY A 208 5.28 7.61 17.61
CA GLY A 208 4.17 6.99 16.90
C GLY A 208 4.63 6.13 15.72
N GLU A 209 3.73 5.93 14.79
CA GLU A 209 3.95 5.11 13.61
C GLU A 209 3.44 5.83 12.37
N MET A 210 4.29 5.99 11.35
CA MET A 210 3.91 6.44 10.00
C MET A 210 3.57 5.22 9.15
N ASP A 211 2.45 5.26 8.44
CA ASP A 211 1.99 4.13 7.65
C ASP A 211 2.95 3.79 6.52
N PHE A 212 3.39 4.81 5.77
CA PHE A 212 4.42 4.65 4.74
C PHE A 212 5.41 5.80 4.74
N VAL A 213 6.62 5.49 4.28
CA VAL A 213 7.68 6.46 4.00
C VAL A 213 8.31 6.05 2.66
N ILE A 214 8.43 6.98 1.75
CA ILE A 214 9.07 6.78 0.44
C ILE A 214 10.17 7.80 0.17
N GLU A 215 11.09 7.45 -0.71
CA GLU A 215 11.96 8.43 -1.36
C GLU A 215 11.28 8.89 -2.65
N MET A 216 11.16 10.19 -2.82
CA MET A 216 10.55 10.78 -4.02
C MET A 216 11.27 12.06 -4.40
N ASN A 217 11.82 12.13 -5.60
CA ASN A 217 12.56 13.29 -6.12
C ASN A 217 13.70 13.74 -5.18
N GLY A 218 14.45 12.79 -4.61
CA GLY A 218 15.55 13.05 -3.70
C GLY A 218 15.16 13.53 -2.31
N LYS A 219 13.90 13.39 -1.92
CA LYS A 219 13.37 13.76 -0.60
C LYS A 219 12.64 12.60 0.05
N VAL A 220 12.65 12.60 1.38
CA VAL A 220 11.80 11.68 2.17
C VAL A 220 10.39 12.24 2.25
N VAL A 221 9.41 11.43 1.90
CA VAL A 221 7.99 11.79 1.94
C VAL A 221 7.23 10.78 2.80
N PRO A 222 6.77 11.20 3.99
CA PRO A 222 5.85 10.41 4.81
C PRO A 222 4.45 10.43 4.22
N ILE A 223 3.77 9.29 4.38
CA ILE A 223 2.41 9.07 3.91
C ILE A 223 1.60 8.43 5.04
N GLU A 224 0.49 9.05 5.38
CA GLU A 224 -0.51 8.54 6.31
C GLU A 224 -1.76 8.12 5.54
N VAL A 225 -2.44 7.06 5.99
CA VAL A 225 -3.65 6.52 5.34
C VAL A 225 -4.79 6.50 6.34
N LYS A 226 -5.89 7.17 6.02
CA LYS A 226 -7.06 7.29 6.88
C LYS A 226 -8.32 6.84 6.16
N SER A 227 -8.97 5.79 6.68
CA SER A 227 -10.23 5.30 6.14
C SER A 227 -11.48 5.95 6.77
N GLY A 228 -11.33 6.64 7.90
CA GLY A 228 -12.42 7.28 8.64
C GLY A 228 -12.59 8.77 8.35
N LYS A 229 -13.68 9.35 8.87
CA LYS A 229 -14.00 10.78 8.72
C LYS A 229 -13.05 11.72 9.47
N ALA A 230 -12.38 11.24 10.54
CA ALA A 230 -11.45 12.02 11.34
C ALA A 230 -10.02 12.00 10.76
N TYR A 231 -9.88 12.11 9.43
CA TYR A 231 -8.61 11.97 8.72
C TYR A 231 -7.60 13.08 9.00
N LYS A 232 -8.05 14.22 9.52
CA LYS A 232 -7.15 15.32 9.94
C LYS A 232 -6.49 15.08 11.29
N SER A 233 -6.82 14.00 11.99
CA SER A 233 -6.19 13.62 13.25
C SER A 233 -5.05 12.62 12.98
N HIS A 234 -3.82 13.11 12.95
CA HIS A 234 -2.61 12.33 12.60
C HIS A 234 -1.42 12.70 13.49
N LYS A 235 -1.62 12.62 14.82
CA LYS A 235 -0.61 12.98 15.83
C LYS A 235 0.77 12.37 15.60
N ALA A 236 0.85 11.13 15.10
CA ALA A 236 2.13 10.50 14.80
C ALA A 236 2.86 11.24 13.68
N LEU A 237 2.17 11.53 12.57
CA LEU A 237 2.73 12.28 11.46
C LEU A 237 3.22 13.66 11.92
N ASP A 238 2.41 14.39 12.71
CA ASP A 238 2.79 15.70 13.25
C ASP A 238 4.06 15.62 14.09
N ASN A 239 4.15 14.60 14.95
CA ASN A 239 5.35 14.39 15.76
C ASN A 239 6.59 14.14 14.90
N PHE A 240 6.49 13.32 13.84
CA PHE A 240 7.61 13.07 12.94
C PHE A 240 8.01 14.31 12.13
N MET A 241 7.03 15.07 11.61
CA MET A 241 7.27 16.30 10.85
C MET A 241 7.99 17.37 11.67
N ASN A 242 7.82 17.37 12.99
CA ASN A 242 8.44 18.31 13.91
C ASN A 242 9.85 17.90 14.39
N ILE A 243 10.42 16.79 13.90
CA ILE A 243 11.79 16.39 14.23
C ILE A 243 12.76 17.04 13.23
N PRO A 244 13.58 18.04 13.65
CA PRO A 244 14.42 18.80 12.71
C PRO A 244 15.40 17.93 11.93
N ASP A 245 15.98 16.91 12.56
CA ASP A 245 16.98 16.03 11.96
C ASP A 245 16.44 15.18 10.78
N TYR A 246 15.13 15.09 10.63
CA TYR A 246 14.53 14.33 9.54
C TYR A 246 14.33 15.14 8.26
N HIS A 247 14.43 16.46 8.34
CA HIS A 247 14.28 17.38 7.20
C HIS A 247 13.05 17.08 6.33
N LEU A 248 11.92 16.76 6.98
CA LEU A 248 10.67 16.44 6.30
C LEU A 248 9.97 17.72 5.87
N GLU A 249 9.93 17.99 4.58
CA GLU A 249 9.38 19.24 4.02
C GLU A 249 7.91 19.11 3.61
N LYS A 250 7.47 17.89 3.33
CA LYS A 250 6.13 17.59 2.80
C LYS A 250 5.66 16.23 3.25
N ALA A 251 4.35 16.12 3.51
CA ALA A 251 3.70 14.84 3.77
C ALA A 251 2.38 14.74 3.00
N TYR A 252 1.92 13.50 2.78
CA TYR A 252 0.62 13.22 2.23
C TYR A 252 -0.26 12.45 3.21
N VAL A 253 -1.55 12.80 3.24
CA VAL A 253 -2.58 12.04 3.94
C VAL A 253 -3.60 11.58 2.92
N PHE A 254 -3.66 10.29 2.64
CA PHE A 254 -4.68 9.69 1.78
C PHE A 254 -5.91 9.33 2.59
N SER A 255 -7.06 9.81 2.15
CA SER A 255 -8.31 9.66 2.89
C SER A 255 -9.55 9.62 1.97
N VAL A 256 -10.72 9.56 2.57
CA VAL A 256 -12.01 9.76 1.88
C VAL A 256 -12.30 11.24 1.61
N GLY A 257 -11.52 12.17 2.16
CA GLY A 257 -11.68 13.61 1.95
C GLY A 257 -11.23 14.06 0.57
N ASN A 258 -11.61 15.29 0.22
CA ASN A 258 -11.17 15.94 -1.02
C ASN A 258 -9.76 16.53 -0.88
N VAL A 259 -9.20 17.10 -1.97
CA VAL A 259 -7.87 17.72 -1.95
C VAL A 259 -7.90 18.97 -1.07
N GLU A 260 -6.97 19.05 -0.14
CA GLU A 260 -6.75 20.19 0.76
C GLU A 260 -5.28 20.26 1.16
N THR A 261 -4.76 21.45 1.50
CA THR A 261 -3.40 21.61 2.02
C THR A 261 -3.42 22.41 3.30
N GLU A 262 -2.77 21.92 4.33
CA GLU A 262 -2.54 22.59 5.62
C GLU A 262 -1.03 22.57 5.94
N GLY A 263 -0.37 23.71 5.82
CA GLY A 263 1.07 23.80 6.02
C GLY A 263 1.87 22.90 5.08
N THR A 264 2.60 21.96 5.63
CA THR A 264 3.42 20.96 4.90
C THR A 264 2.65 19.68 4.52
N VAL A 265 1.41 19.54 5.00
CA VAL A 265 0.59 18.35 4.78
C VAL A 265 -0.41 18.61 3.65
N THR A 266 -0.41 17.73 2.65
CA THR A 266 -1.41 17.71 1.59
C THR A 266 -2.33 16.51 1.78
N TYR A 267 -3.61 16.76 2.00
CA TYR A 267 -4.66 15.75 2.03
C TYR A 267 -5.11 15.45 0.61
N LEU A 268 -5.20 14.19 0.29
CA LEU A 268 -5.56 13.71 -1.05
C LEU A 268 -6.64 12.63 -0.93
N PRO A 269 -7.63 12.66 -1.86
CA PRO A 269 -8.52 11.53 -2.00
C PRO A 269 -7.73 10.24 -2.22
N ILE A 270 -8.12 9.16 -1.57
CA ILE A 270 -7.42 7.87 -1.62
C ILE A 270 -7.24 7.37 -3.07
N TYR A 271 -8.20 7.63 -3.94
CA TYR A 271 -8.10 7.25 -5.36
C TYR A 271 -7.01 8.03 -6.12
N MET A 272 -6.42 9.10 -5.56
CA MET A 272 -5.31 9.82 -6.18
C MET A 272 -3.92 9.22 -5.87
N CYS A 273 -3.83 8.17 -5.09
CA CYS A 273 -2.54 7.56 -4.77
C CYS A 273 -1.76 7.08 -6.03
N TYR A 274 -2.47 6.76 -7.13
CA TYR A 274 -1.85 6.39 -8.40
C TYR A 274 -1.10 7.55 -9.08
N LEU A 275 -1.36 8.81 -8.69
CA LEU A 275 -0.72 10.00 -9.22
C LEU A 275 0.65 10.29 -8.58
N LEU A 276 0.97 9.66 -7.44
CA LEU A 276 2.32 9.73 -6.91
C LEU A 276 3.28 9.03 -7.86
N LYS A 277 4.16 9.79 -8.50
CA LYS A 277 5.17 9.28 -9.42
C LYS A 277 6.43 10.10 -9.25
N GLU A 278 7.59 9.46 -9.41
CA GLU A 278 8.83 10.19 -9.54
C GLU A 278 8.83 11.04 -10.82
N GLN A 279 9.40 12.23 -10.71
CA GLN A 279 9.66 13.04 -11.90
C GLN A 279 10.74 12.32 -12.71
N LYS A 280 10.46 12.14 -14.01
CA LYS A 280 11.50 11.64 -14.92
C LYS A 280 12.63 12.67 -14.96
N ILE A 281 13.79 12.29 -14.47
CA ILE A 281 15.00 13.09 -14.62
C ILE A 281 15.32 13.08 -16.13
N GLY A 282 15.48 14.26 -16.71
CA GLY A 282 15.92 14.41 -18.09
C GLY A 282 17.34 13.84 -18.26
N GLN A 283 17.84 13.90 -19.48
CA GLN A 283 19.19 13.43 -19.80
C GLN A 283 20.22 14.20 -18.96
N MET A 284 20.93 13.52 -18.05
CA MET A 284 22.06 14.10 -17.33
C MET A 284 23.33 13.82 -18.14
N ILE A 285 23.84 14.84 -18.81
CA ILE A 285 25.11 14.79 -19.52
C ILE A 285 26.17 15.42 -18.62
N VAL A 286 27.17 14.64 -18.25
CA VAL A 286 28.36 15.11 -17.54
C VAL A 286 29.53 15.05 -18.52
N GLU A 287 29.99 16.20 -19.01
CA GLU A 287 31.21 16.28 -19.78
C GLU A 287 32.40 16.37 -18.80
N LEU A 288 33.27 15.41 -18.86
CA LEU A 288 34.57 15.47 -18.17
C LEU A 288 35.55 16.24 -19.04
N ASP A 289 36.09 17.32 -18.54
CA ASP A 289 37.22 17.99 -19.18
C ASP A 289 38.44 17.11 -19.02
N THR A 290 38.89 16.50 -20.14
CA THR A 290 40.09 15.66 -20.20
C THR A 290 41.24 16.44 -20.83
N THR A 291 41.16 17.74 -21.06
CA THR A 291 42.25 18.57 -21.59
C THR A 291 43.29 18.75 -20.50
N GLY A 292 44.23 17.83 -20.43
CA GLY A 292 45.35 17.88 -19.46
C GLY A 292 45.79 16.51 -18.90
N LEU A 293 45.25 15.42 -19.39
CA LEU A 293 45.71 14.06 -19.13
C LEU A 293 46.78 13.61 -20.15
#